data_fea6748c8b8e4ed30c1665fa854ebfbc
#
_entry.id   fea6748c8b8e4ed30c1665fa854ebfbc
#
_cell.length_a   1.000
_cell.length_b   1.000
_cell.length_c   1.000
_cell.angle_alpha   90.00
_cell.angle_beta   90.00
_cell.angle_gamma   90.00
#
_symmetry.space_group_name_H-M   'P 1'
#
loop_
_entity.id
_entity.type
_entity.pdbx_description
1 polymer ?
#
loop_
_entity_poly.entity_id
_entity_poly.type
_entity_poly.pdbx_seq_one_letter_code
_entity_poly.pdbx_strand_id
1 'polypeptide(L)'
;MSIIAIDYGKSKCGYAIGTMFVSESGTVKTADIQKKMEKFREIVLGLPLSMSGNYSTQTFEVIKFGLSLLKAGKKVLFIDERMTTKMAKVYDKKDDDRFSAEQLLLDYLQAPDRTIELKVSVVSKPQEISCECAAIVNVPCDKDFHISKIIGYSEDPYIAYTMFKEGGFVYRVWNDFVQNLTSLEKLPDCAIIDNSMRNKLSELSAAGNWQNTRIIGLDVK
;
A
#
# COMPACT_ATOMS: atom_id res chain seq x y z
N MET A 1 -17.65 -19.53 -0.21
CA MET A 1 -16.66 -19.57 -1.30
C MET A 1 -15.28 -19.66 -0.65
N SER A 2 -14.41 -20.55 -1.10
CA SER A 2 -13.08 -20.67 -0.48
C SER A 2 -12.22 -19.48 -0.83
N ILE A 3 -11.40 -19.02 0.12
CA ILE A 3 -10.49 -17.90 0.03
C ILE A 3 -9.07 -18.42 0.16
N ILE A 4 -8.13 -17.77 -0.48
CA ILE A 4 -6.71 -18.01 -0.31
C ILE A 4 -6.04 -16.77 0.28
N ALA A 5 -5.30 -16.95 1.39
CA ALA A 5 -4.41 -15.96 1.96
C ALA A 5 -2.96 -16.31 1.59
N ILE A 6 -2.15 -15.30 1.31
CA ILE A 6 -0.77 -15.45 0.85
C ILE A 6 0.13 -14.48 1.61
N ASP A 7 1.15 -15.04 2.24
CA ASP A 7 2.33 -14.32 2.69
C ASP A 7 3.36 -14.34 1.54
N TYR A 8 3.51 -13.18 0.88
CA TYR A 8 4.31 -13.07 -0.34
C TYR A 8 5.78 -12.81 -0.04
N GLY A 9 6.64 -13.74 -0.42
CA GLY A 9 8.08 -13.58 -0.42
C GLY A 9 8.69 -13.65 -1.83
N LYS A 10 9.90 -13.10 -2.02
CA LYS A 10 10.61 -13.07 -3.32
C LYS A 10 10.91 -14.44 -3.89
N SER A 11 11.27 -15.41 -3.05
CA SER A 11 11.68 -16.76 -3.45
C SER A 11 10.63 -17.81 -3.17
N LYS A 12 9.88 -17.65 -2.08
CA LYS A 12 8.83 -18.57 -1.65
C LYS A 12 7.68 -17.78 -1.04
N CYS A 13 6.49 -18.33 -1.11
CA CYS A 13 5.27 -17.78 -0.54
C CYS A 13 4.63 -18.82 0.39
N GLY A 14 4.18 -18.36 1.56
CA GLY A 14 3.23 -19.10 2.36
C GLY A 14 1.82 -18.96 1.76
N TYR A 15 1.01 -20.00 1.88
CA TYR A 15 -0.40 -19.93 1.52
C TYR A 15 -1.27 -20.67 2.52
N ALA A 16 -2.50 -20.19 2.69
CA ALA A 16 -3.54 -20.85 3.46
C ALA A 16 -4.88 -20.71 2.73
N ILE A 17 -5.66 -21.79 2.72
CA ILE A 17 -6.95 -21.88 2.03
C ILE A 17 -8.01 -22.28 3.06
N GLY A 18 -9.17 -21.64 3.01
CA GLY A 18 -10.27 -21.99 3.89
C GLY A 18 -11.56 -21.21 3.62
N THR A 19 -12.57 -21.46 4.46
CA THR A 19 -13.87 -20.76 4.45
C THR A 19 -14.25 -20.25 5.84
N MET A 20 -14.32 -21.12 6.82
CA MET A 20 -14.58 -20.82 8.25
C MET A 20 -13.35 -21.16 9.10
N PHE A 21 -12.49 -22.05 8.59
CA PHE A 21 -11.25 -22.50 9.21
C PHE A 21 -10.25 -22.83 8.11
N VAL A 22 -8.98 -22.96 8.47
CA VAL A 22 -7.91 -23.37 7.53
C VAL A 22 -8.12 -24.82 7.13
N SER A 23 -8.31 -25.07 5.84
CA SER A 23 -8.48 -26.42 5.28
C SER A 23 -7.23 -26.97 4.61
N GLU A 24 -6.38 -26.09 4.09
CA GLU A 24 -5.10 -26.42 3.45
C GLU A 24 -4.13 -25.27 3.69
N SER A 25 -2.87 -25.56 3.97
CA SER A 25 -1.80 -24.56 4.05
C SER A 25 -0.45 -25.16 3.65
N GLY A 26 0.49 -24.33 3.32
CA GLY A 26 1.83 -24.76 2.95
C GLY A 26 2.70 -23.63 2.44
N THR A 27 3.89 -24.00 1.96
CA THR A 27 4.85 -23.10 1.32
C THR A 27 5.16 -23.58 -0.08
N VAL A 28 5.21 -22.67 -1.04
CA VAL A 28 5.55 -22.94 -2.45
C VAL A 28 6.58 -21.92 -2.96
N LYS A 29 7.29 -22.27 -4.03
CA LYS A 29 8.13 -21.30 -4.73
C LYS A 29 7.24 -20.19 -5.31
N THR A 30 7.70 -18.94 -5.27
CA THR A 30 6.94 -17.80 -5.78
C THR A 30 6.55 -17.95 -7.23
N ALA A 31 7.40 -18.60 -8.05
CA ALA A 31 7.08 -18.91 -9.45
C ALA A 31 5.86 -19.85 -9.61
N ASP A 32 5.55 -20.66 -8.61
CA ASP A 32 4.47 -21.65 -8.66
C ASP A 32 3.17 -21.19 -7.98
N ILE A 33 3.21 -20.04 -7.27
CA ILE A 33 2.04 -19.56 -6.51
C ILE A 33 0.83 -19.28 -7.39
N GLN A 34 1.03 -18.88 -8.65
CA GLN A 34 -0.06 -18.63 -9.60
C GLN A 34 -0.95 -19.84 -9.81
N LYS A 35 -0.37 -21.05 -9.89
CA LYS A 35 -1.13 -22.32 -10.02
C LYS A 35 -2.07 -22.53 -8.83
N LYS A 36 -1.62 -22.17 -7.62
CA LYS A 36 -2.44 -22.27 -6.40
C LYS A 36 -3.61 -21.29 -6.41
N MET A 37 -3.40 -20.07 -6.95
CA MET A 37 -4.40 -19.00 -6.99
C MET A 37 -5.44 -19.13 -8.12
N GLU A 38 -5.19 -19.94 -9.12
CA GLU A 38 -5.94 -19.95 -10.38
C GLU A 38 -7.47 -20.05 -10.16
N LYS A 39 -7.89 -20.95 -9.28
CA LYS A 39 -9.30 -21.21 -8.98
C LYS A 39 -9.98 -20.18 -8.06
N PHE A 40 -9.21 -19.28 -7.43
CA PHE A 40 -9.75 -18.30 -6.49
C PHE A 40 -10.05 -16.97 -7.17
N ARG A 41 -11.19 -16.38 -6.89
CA ARG A 41 -11.57 -15.03 -7.37
C ARG A 41 -11.10 -13.94 -6.40
N GLU A 42 -11.08 -14.25 -5.12
CA GLU A 42 -10.69 -13.34 -4.04
C GLU A 42 -9.40 -13.85 -3.39
N ILE A 43 -8.44 -12.98 -3.26
CA ILE A 43 -7.09 -13.27 -2.76
C ILE A 43 -6.77 -12.27 -1.66
N VAL A 44 -6.38 -12.77 -0.50
CA VAL A 44 -5.90 -11.99 0.63
C VAL A 44 -4.37 -11.99 0.60
N LEU A 45 -3.75 -10.83 0.65
CA LEU A 45 -2.29 -10.66 0.72
C LEU A 45 -1.91 -9.98 2.03
N GLY A 46 -0.89 -10.45 2.67
CA GLY A 46 -0.24 -9.74 3.75
C GLY A 46 0.42 -8.46 3.25
N LEU A 47 0.28 -7.35 3.97
CA LEU A 47 0.91 -6.07 3.66
C LEU A 47 2.02 -5.79 4.69
N PRO A 48 3.30 -6.05 4.34
CA PRO A 48 4.40 -5.89 5.27
C PRO A 48 4.77 -4.41 5.43
N LEU A 49 4.18 -3.76 6.43
CA LEU A 49 4.50 -2.39 6.79
C LEU A 49 5.70 -2.35 7.76
N SER A 50 6.42 -1.22 7.80
CA SER A 50 7.46 -0.97 8.80
C SER A 50 6.88 -0.93 10.21
N MET A 51 7.73 -1.01 11.24
CA MET A 51 7.28 -0.89 12.64
C MET A 51 6.54 0.44 12.91
N SER A 52 6.93 1.52 12.24
CA SER A 52 6.23 2.83 12.31
C SER A 52 4.91 2.86 11.54
N GLY A 53 4.60 1.84 10.71
CA GLY A 53 3.39 1.78 9.89
C GLY A 53 3.54 2.36 8.49
N ASN A 54 4.72 2.77 8.11
CA ASN A 54 5.00 3.27 6.77
C ASN A 54 5.33 2.15 5.78
N TYR A 55 5.30 2.49 4.51
CA TYR A 55 5.68 1.59 3.43
C TYR A 55 7.17 1.27 3.47
N SER A 56 7.51 0.07 3.04
CA SER A 56 8.87 -0.40 2.81
C SER A 56 9.02 -0.86 1.35
N THR A 57 10.24 -1.11 0.90
CA THR A 57 10.47 -1.69 -0.44
C THR A 57 9.72 -3.02 -0.59
N GLN A 58 9.71 -3.85 0.45
CA GLN A 58 8.97 -5.11 0.43
C GLN A 58 7.47 -4.88 0.29
N THR A 59 6.90 -3.86 0.96
CA THR A 59 5.49 -3.49 0.82
C THR A 59 5.15 -3.19 -0.65
N PHE A 60 5.97 -2.41 -1.34
CA PHE A 60 5.74 -2.07 -2.75
C PHE A 60 5.89 -3.27 -3.69
N GLU A 61 6.71 -4.25 -3.36
CA GLU A 61 6.78 -5.51 -4.11
C GLU A 61 5.49 -6.33 -3.98
N VAL A 62 4.92 -6.39 -2.77
CA VAL A 62 3.62 -7.03 -2.53
C VAL A 62 2.50 -6.28 -3.26
N ILE A 63 2.48 -4.95 -3.22
CA ILE A 63 1.47 -4.17 -3.95
C ILE A 63 1.61 -4.40 -5.46
N LYS A 64 2.84 -4.42 -6.01
CA LYS A 64 3.09 -4.75 -7.41
C LYS A 64 2.57 -6.13 -7.80
N PHE A 65 2.77 -7.12 -6.94
CA PHE A 65 2.21 -8.46 -7.13
C PHE A 65 0.68 -8.42 -7.12
N GLY A 66 0.06 -7.75 -6.14
CA GLY A 66 -1.39 -7.53 -6.07
C GLY A 66 -1.95 -6.88 -7.33
N LEU A 67 -1.26 -5.87 -7.89
CA LEU A 67 -1.65 -5.22 -9.15
C LEU A 67 -1.61 -6.19 -10.35
N SER A 68 -0.70 -7.15 -10.36
CA SER A 68 -0.67 -8.19 -11.40
C SER A 68 -1.88 -9.12 -11.32
N LEU A 69 -2.33 -9.44 -10.09
CA LEU A 69 -3.53 -10.24 -9.84
C LEU A 69 -4.80 -9.47 -10.19
N LEU A 70 -4.86 -8.18 -9.84
CA LEU A 70 -5.97 -7.31 -10.21
C LEU A 70 -6.14 -7.23 -11.74
N LYS A 71 -5.03 -7.08 -12.49
CA LYS A 71 -5.03 -7.13 -13.96
C LYS A 71 -5.51 -8.48 -14.51
N ALA A 72 -5.27 -9.57 -13.78
CA ALA A 72 -5.80 -10.90 -14.11
C ALA A 72 -7.27 -11.11 -13.69
N GLY A 73 -7.98 -10.05 -13.27
CA GLY A 73 -9.40 -10.07 -12.91
C GLY A 73 -9.68 -10.63 -11.51
N LYS A 74 -8.68 -10.71 -10.64
CA LYS A 74 -8.85 -11.13 -9.25
C LYS A 74 -9.24 -9.94 -8.37
N LYS A 75 -10.05 -10.18 -7.35
CA LYS A 75 -10.24 -9.24 -6.25
C LYS A 75 -9.09 -9.42 -5.26
N VAL A 76 -8.39 -8.35 -4.92
CA VAL A 76 -7.21 -8.38 -4.03
C VAL A 76 -7.50 -7.56 -2.79
N LEU A 77 -7.27 -8.16 -1.64
CA LEU A 77 -7.44 -7.57 -0.31
C LEU A 77 -6.11 -7.61 0.42
N PHE A 78 -5.72 -6.52 1.07
CA PHE A 78 -4.54 -6.45 1.93
C PHE A 78 -4.91 -6.50 3.41
N ILE A 79 -4.08 -7.17 4.20
CA ILE A 79 -4.11 -7.16 5.66
C ILE A 79 -2.76 -6.69 6.18
N ASP A 80 -2.77 -5.76 7.14
CA ASP A 80 -1.57 -5.27 7.83
C ASP A 80 -0.96 -6.40 8.68
N GLU A 81 0.23 -6.89 8.30
CA GLU A 81 0.92 -7.99 8.98
C GLU A 81 1.37 -7.67 10.41
N ARG A 82 1.49 -6.40 10.78
CA ARG A 82 1.84 -6.02 12.16
C ARG A 82 0.80 -6.47 13.18
N MET A 83 -0.43 -6.71 12.74
CA MET A 83 -1.52 -7.21 13.58
C MET A 83 -1.37 -8.71 13.87
N THR A 84 -0.70 -9.47 12.98
CA THR A 84 -0.55 -10.93 13.03
C THR A 84 0.67 -11.41 13.82
N THR A 85 1.72 -10.61 13.88
CA THR A 85 3.08 -11.01 14.32
C THR A 85 3.21 -11.23 15.84
N LYS A 86 2.25 -10.82 16.67
CA LYS A 86 2.39 -10.97 18.13
C LYS A 86 2.34 -12.43 18.60
N MET A 87 1.77 -13.35 17.84
CA MET A 87 1.65 -14.78 18.21
C MET A 87 2.75 -15.65 17.57
N ALA A 88 3.28 -15.26 16.39
CA ALA A 88 4.25 -16.07 15.64
C ALA A 88 5.62 -16.23 16.32
N LYS A 89 6.00 -15.34 17.24
CA LYS A 89 7.32 -15.42 17.94
C LYS A 89 7.46 -16.57 18.92
N VAL A 90 6.42 -17.37 19.16
CA VAL A 90 6.39 -18.45 20.14
C VAL A 90 6.62 -19.85 19.51
N TYR A 91 6.47 -19.97 18.19
CA TYR A 91 6.57 -21.25 17.49
C TYR A 91 7.80 -21.35 16.58
N ASP A 92 8.37 -22.58 16.49
CA ASP A 92 9.64 -22.95 15.89
C ASP A 92 9.84 -22.49 14.43
N LYS A 93 11.01 -21.92 14.13
CA LYS A 93 11.39 -21.19 12.91
C LYS A 93 11.38 -21.96 11.57
N LYS A 94 10.90 -23.19 11.49
CA LYS A 94 11.03 -24.00 10.27
C LYS A 94 9.95 -23.77 9.18
N ASP A 95 8.76 -23.25 9.54
CA ASP A 95 7.63 -23.05 8.63
C ASP A 95 6.97 -21.67 8.78
N ASP A 96 7.78 -20.62 8.95
CA ASP A 96 7.34 -19.25 9.25
C ASP A 96 6.34 -18.72 8.21
N ASP A 97 6.61 -18.94 6.90
CA ASP A 97 5.77 -18.41 5.82
C ASP A 97 4.37 -19.08 5.79
N ARG A 98 4.32 -20.41 6.04
CA ARG A 98 3.04 -21.13 6.14
C ARG A 98 2.21 -20.61 7.30
N PHE A 99 2.83 -20.49 8.47
CA PHE A 99 2.16 -20.00 9.66
C PHE A 99 1.65 -18.56 9.48
N SER A 100 2.45 -17.67 8.87
CA SER A 100 2.04 -16.31 8.55
C SER A 100 0.80 -16.30 7.65
N ALA A 101 0.77 -17.14 6.61
CA ALA A 101 -0.39 -17.24 5.72
C ALA A 101 -1.64 -17.79 6.45
N GLU A 102 -1.48 -18.74 7.36
CA GLU A 102 -2.59 -19.24 8.20
C GLU A 102 -3.16 -18.12 9.08
N GLN A 103 -2.30 -17.31 9.71
CA GLN A 103 -2.74 -16.18 10.51
C GLN A 103 -3.46 -15.12 9.68
N LEU A 104 -2.93 -14.78 8.49
CA LEU A 104 -3.61 -13.86 7.57
C LEU A 104 -5.01 -14.34 7.20
N LEU A 105 -5.19 -15.65 6.94
CA LEU A 105 -6.50 -16.21 6.65
C LEU A 105 -7.43 -16.11 7.86
N LEU A 106 -6.95 -16.45 9.06
CA LEU A 106 -7.74 -16.38 10.29
C LEU A 106 -8.15 -14.94 10.61
N ASP A 107 -7.24 -13.97 10.49
CA ASP A 107 -7.54 -12.55 10.70
C ASP A 107 -8.60 -12.05 9.70
N TYR A 108 -8.49 -12.46 8.44
CA TYR A 108 -9.50 -12.16 7.44
C TYR A 108 -10.87 -12.74 7.81
N LEU A 109 -10.92 -14.00 8.23
CA LEU A 109 -12.18 -14.67 8.57
C LEU A 109 -12.83 -14.07 9.83
N GLN A 110 -12.03 -13.54 10.77
CA GLN A 110 -12.53 -12.90 11.98
C GLN A 110 -13.02 -11.46 11.76
N ALA A 111 -12.33 -10.71 10.90
CA ALA A 111 -12.60 -9.29 10.68
C ALA A 111 -12.35 -8.87 9.21
N PRO A 112 -13.18 -9.31 8.26
CA PRO A 112 -13.00 -9.01 6.82
C PRO A 112 -13.10 -7.52 6.50
N ASP A 113 -13.76 -6.73 7.32
CA ASP A 113 -13.88 -5.27 7.24
C ASP A 113 -12.57 -4.52 7.53
N ARG A 114 -11.57 -5.18 8.12
CA ARG A 114 -10.23 -4.60 8.35
C ARG A 114 -9.31 -4.69 7.14
N THR A 115 -9.78 -5.25 6.04
CA THR A 115 -8.99 -5.34 4.82
C THR A 115 -9.00 -4.04 4.03
N ILE A 116 -7.91 -3.81 3.29
CA ILE A 116 -7.81 -2.73 2.30
C ILE A 116 -7.97 -3.37 0.91
N GLU A 117 -9.06 -3.06 0.21
CA GLU A 117 -9.26 -3.55 -1.16
C GLU A 117 -8.37 -2.77 -2.13
N LEU A 118 -7.58 -3.50 -2.92
CA LEU A 118 -6.77 -2.89 -3.98
C LEU A 118 -7.66 -2.49 -5.16
N LYS A 119 -7.74 -1.20 -5.40
CA LYS A 119 -8.50 -0.60 -6.52
C LYS A 119 -7.62 0.36 -7.30
N VAL A 120 -7.94 0.55 -8.58
CA VAL A 120 -7.29 1.57 -9.40
C VAL A 120 -7.98 2.90 -9.16
N SER A 121 -7.23 3.88 -8.67
CA SER A 121 -7.69 5.25 -8.49
C SER A 121 -7.15 6.13 -9.61
N VAL A 122 -7.94 7.05 -10.12
CA VAL A 122 -7.56 7.94 -11.21
C VAL A 122 -7.94 9.39 -10.93
N VAL A 123 -7.19 10.33 -11.46
CA VAL A 123 -7.56 11.75 -11.44
C VAL A 123 -8.71 11.98 -12.43
N SER A 124 -9.80 12.58 -11.94
CA SER A 124 -11.03 12.78 -12.75
C SER A 124 -10.83 13.68 -13.96
N LYS A 125 -9.97 14.70 -13.81
CA LYS A 125 -9.59 15.64 -14.88
C LYS A 125 -8.07 15.73 -14.89
N PRO A 126 -7.39 14.89 -15.70
CA PRO A 126 -5.95 14.95 -15.84
C PRO A 126 -5.51 16.34 -16.30
N GLN A 127 -4.41 16.79 -15.74
CA GLN A 127 -3.76 18.05 -16.14
C GLN A 127 -2.25 17.88 -16.06
N GLU A 128 -1.56 18.57 -16.94
CA GLU A 128 -0.10 18.60 -16.92
C GLU A 128 0.40 19.40 -15.71
N ILE A 129 1.25 18.78 -14.90
CA ILE A 129 1.85 19.40 -13.72
C ILE A 129 3.35 19.28 -13.81
N SER A 130 4.04 20.43 -13.80
CA SER A 130 5.49 20.49 -13.80
C SER A 130 5.98 21.27 -12.59
N CYS A 131 6.90 20.66 -11.82
CA CYS A 131 7.61 21.30 -10.72
C CYS A 131 8.87 20.52 -10.34
N GLU A 132 9.80 21.18 -9.65
CA GLU A 132 11.04 20.56 -9.21
C GLU A 132 10.79 19.59 -8.04
N CYS A 133 10.05 20.03 -7.02
CA CYS A 133 9.75 19.26 -5.84
C CYS A 133 8.24 19.38 -5.48
N ALA A 134 7.56 18.25 -5.33
CA ALA A 134 6.16 18.22 -4.94
C ALA A 134 5.94 17.46 -3.62
N ALA A 135 5.09 18.03 -2.76
CA ALA A 135 4.37 17.29 -1.73
C ALA A 135 3.06 16.77 -2.33
N ILE A 136 2.87 15.45 -2.39
CA ILE A 136 1.68 14.85 -3.00
C ILE A 136 0.86 14.14 -1.92
N VAL A 137 -0.41 14.53 -1.77
CA VAL A 137 -1.32 14.01 -0.75
C VAL A 137 -2.47 13.27 -1.41
N ASN A 138 -2.43 11.96 -1.35
CA ASN A 138 -3.48 11.04 -1.81
C ASN A 138 -3.89 11.24 -3.29
N VAL A 139 -2.95 11.55 -4.16
CA VAL A 139 -3.16 11.70 -5.61
C VAL A 139 -2.28 10.71 -6.36
N PRO A 140 -2.85 9.87 -7.26
CA PRO A 140 -2.05 8.96 -8.07
C PRO A 140 -1.21 9.75 -9.08
N CYS A 141 0.07 9.41 -9.17
CA CYS A 141 0.96 9.94 -10.20
C CYS A 141 0.69 9.24 -11.54
N ASP A 142 0.67 10.01 -12.60
CA ASP A 142 0.55 9.53 -13.96
C ASP A 142 1.59 10.21 -14.90
N LYS A 143 1.50 9.90 -16.19
CA LYS A 143 2.43 10.39 -17.22
C LYS A 143 2.42 11.92 -17.41
N ASP A 144 1.38 12.61 -16.93
CA ASP A 144 1.22 14.06 -17.09
C ASP A 144 1.88 14.83 -15.92
N PHE A 145 2.49 14.10 -14.97
CA PHE A 145 3.24 14.67 -13.85
C PHE A 145 4.75 14.67 -14.16
N HIS A 146 5.29 15.85 -14.37
CA HIS A 146 6.72 16.09 -14.63
C HIS A 146 7.38 16.66 -13.37
N ILE A 147 7.68 15.79 -12.41
CA ILE A 147 8.15 16.16 -11.08
C ILE A 147 9.50 15.47 -10.81
N SER A 148 10.53 16.25 -10.47
CA SER A 148 11.87 15.69 -10.25
C SER A 148 12.01 15.02 -8.87
N LYS A 149 11.31 15.54 -7.84
CA LYS A 149 11.34 15.01 -6.48
C LYS A 149 9.93 14.93 -5.90
N ILE A 150 9.54 13.75 -5.48
CA ILE A 150 8.22 13.49 -4.89
C ILE A 150 8.38 13.10 -3.42
N ILE A 151 7.64 13.81 -2.54
CA ILE A 151 7.41 13.44 -1.15
C ILE A 151 5.92 13.19 -1.02
N GLY A 152 5.53 11.94 -0.89
CA GLY A 152 4.13 11.51 -0.98
C GLY A 152 3.53 11.08 0.35
N TYR A 153 2.22 11.23 0.46
CA TYR A 153 1.40 10.60 1.49
C TYR A 153 0.18 9.93 0.86
N SER A 154 -0.05 8.70 1.22
CA SER A 154 -1.32 8.01 0.96
C SER A 154 -1.47 6.78 1.86
N GLU A 155 -2.69 6.51 2.33
CA GLU A 155 -3.05 5.23 2.94
C GLU A 155 -3.52 4.21 1.89
N ASP A 156 -3.85 4.67 0.69
CA ASP A 156 -4.24 3.82 -0.44
C ASP A 156 -3.00 3.16 -1.07
N PRO A 157 -2.92 1.83 -1.11
CA PRO A 157 -1.76 1.11 -1.65
C PRO A 157 -1.52 1.37 -3.13
N TYR A 158 -2.58 1.56 -3.94
CA TYR A 158 -2.43 1.85 -5.36
C TYR A 158 -1.82 3.23 -5.58
N ILE A 159 -2.37 4.25 -4.91
CA ILE A 159 -1.89 5.64 -5.01
C ILE A 159 -0.43 5.71 -4.53
N ALA A 160 -0.13 5.11 -3.38
CA ALA A 160 1.23 5.05 -2.86
C ALA A 160 2.19 4.38 -3.86
N TYR A 161 1.78 3.30 -4.51
CA TYR A 161 2.59 2.61 -5.50
C TYR A 161 2.86 3.47 -6.75
N THR A 162 1.89 4.26 -7.21
CA THR A 162 2.10 5.16 -8.36
C THR A 162 3.17 6.20 -8.07
N MET A 163 3.14 6.84 -6.88
CA MET A 163 4.16 7.79 -6.44
C MET A 163 5.54 7.13 -6.30
N PHE A 164 5.58 5.94 -5.68
CA PHE A 164 6.84 5.17 -5.53
C PHE A 164 7.46 4.79 -6.86
N LYS A 165 6.65 4.40 -7.84
CA LYS A 165 7.10 4.03 -9.19
C LYS A 165 7.78 5.19 -9.92
N GLU A 166 7.35 6.42 -9.67
CA GLU A 166 7.95 7.66 -10.18
C GLU A 166 9.13 8.15 -9.30
N GLY A 167 9.68 7.29 -8.43
CA GLY A 167 10.85 7.58 -7.60
C GLY A 167 10.51 8.36 -6.32
N GLY A 168 9.25 8.50 -5.97
CA GLY A 168 8.81 9.22 -4.77
C GLY A 168 9.12 8.47 -3.47
N PHE A 169 9.40 9.22 -2.43
CA PHE A 169 9.38 8.71 -1.06
C PHE A 169 7.98 8.87 -0.49
N VAL A 170 7.34 7.77 -0.07
CA VAL A 170 5.92 7.76 0.25
C VAL A 170 5.69 7.34 1.70
N TYR A 171 4.99 8.19 2.44
CA TYR A 171 4.52 7.94 3.80
C TYR A 171 3.09 7.38 3.78
N ARG A 172 2.81 6.48 4.72
CA ARG A 172 1.46 6.02 5.05
C ARG A 172 0.95 6.68 6.34
N VAL A 173 1.86 7.09 7.22
CA VAL A 173 1.55 7.74 8.49
C VAL A 173 1.62 9.25 8.30
N TRP A 174 0.49 9.93 8.51
CA TRP A 174 0.36 11.37 8.29
C TRP A 174 1.35 12.20 9.11
N ASN A 175 1.50 11.88 10.39
CA ASN A 175 2.40 12.63 11.27
C ASN A 175 3.86 12.54 10.80
N ASP A 176 4.30 11.39 10.30
CA ASP A 176 5.67 11.21 9.80
C ASP A 176 5.88 12.00 8.50
N PHE A 177 4.87 12.06 7.63
CA PHE A 177 4.88 12.91 6.44
C PHE A 177 5.03 14.39 6.79
N VAL A 178 4.19 14.90 7.69
CA VAL A 178 4.22 16.29 8.14
C VAL A 178 5.55 16.61 8.80
N GLN A 179 6.05 15.75 9.70
CA GLN A 179 7.32 15.92 10.37
C GLN A 179 8.49 15.97 9.36
N ASN A 180 8.47 15.14 8.33
CA ASN A 180 9.48 15.20 7.28
C ASN A 180 9.45 16.55 6.55
N LEU A 181 8.25 17.03 6.15
CA LEU A 181 8.13 18.32 5.48
C LEU A 181 8.63 19.48 6.33
N THR A 182 8.36 19.46 7.64
CA THR A 182 8.86 20.52 8.55
C THR A 182 10.37 20.50 8.74
N SER A 183 11.02 19.37 8.53
CA SER A 183 12.47 19.21 8.64
C SER A 183 13.25 19.64 7.39
N LEU A 184 12.55 19.96 6.29
CA LEU A 184 13.20 20.38 5.05
C LEU A 184 13.73 21.81 5.15
N GLU A 185 14.94 22.05 4.64
CA GLU A 185 15.49 23.41 4.54
C GLU A 185 14.68 24.29 3.59
N LYS A 186 14.13 23.70 2.54
CA LYS A 186 13.26 24.33 1.55
C LYS A 186 12.01 23.50 1.35
N LEU A 187 10.84 24.12 1.52
CA LEU A 187 9.56 23.48 1.24
C LEU A 187 9.37 23.18 -0.25
N PRO A 188 8.53 22.17 -0.62
CA PRO A 188 8.20 21.89 -2.00
C PRO A 188 7.59 23.09 -2.73
N ASP A 189 7.89 23.23 -4.02
CA ASP A 189 7.31 24.30 -4.85
C ASP A 189 5.84 24.04 -5.22
N CYS A 190 5.43 22.77 -5.17
CA CYS A 190 4.04 22.36 -5.37
C CYS A 190 3.53 21.51 -4.19
N ALA A 191 2.27 21.72 -3.83
CA ALA A 191 1.47 20.81 -3.03
C ALA A 191 0.29 20.33 -3.87
N ILE A 192 0.27 19.06 -4.21
CA ILE A 192 -0.78 18.42 -5.01
C ILE A 192 -1.62 17.59 -4.06
N ILE A 193 -2.90 17.89 -3.94
CA ILE A 193 -3.75 17.28 -2.92
C ILE A 193 -5.08 16.81 -3.52
N ASP A 194 -5.51 15.62 -3.10
CA ASP A 194 -6.88 15.18 -3.32
C ASP A 194 -7.87 16.14 -2.62
N ASN A 195 -8.84 16.65 -3.36
CA ASN A 195 -9.84 17.59 -2.86
C ASN A 195 -10.62 17.05 -1.65
N SER A 196 -10.78 15.74 -1.52
CA SER A 196 -11.41 15.10 -0.36
C SER A 196 -10.60 15.29 0.93
N MET A 197 -9.29 15.56 0.81
CA MET A 197 -8.35 15.75 1.92
C MET A 197 -7.96 17.22 2.16
N ARG A 198 -8.70 18.18 1.60
CA ARG A 198 -8.39 19.63 1.76
C ARG A 198 -8.34 20.11 3.21
N ASN A 199 -9.08 19.45 4.11
CA ASN A 199 -8.99 19.74 5.54
C ASN A 199 -7.58 19.56 6.10
N LYS A 200 -6.77 18.69 5.50
CA LYS A 200 -5.36 18.48 5.87
C LYS A 200 -4.42 19.65 5.51
N LEU A 201 -4.85 20.56 4.61
CA LEU A 201 -4.05 21.72 4.24
C LEU A 201 -3.78 22.66 5.43
N SER A 202 -4.72 22.78 6.37
CA SER A 202 -4.50 23.59 7.58
C SER A 202 -3.38 23.04 8.45
N GLU A 203 -3.27 21.69 8.55
CA GLU A 203 -2.19 21.03 9.28
C GLU A 203 -0.85 21.24 8.57
N LEU A 204 -0.81 21.14 7.24
CA LEU A 204 0.39 21.43 6.43
C LEU A 204 0.79 22.90 6.57
N SER A 205 -0.16 23.84 6.51
CA SER A 205 0.12 25.26 6.64
C SER A 205 0.70 25.64 8.01
N ALA A 206 0.26 24.94 9.06
CA ALA A 206 0.83 25.11 10.40
C ALA A 206 2.26 24.54 10.52
N ALA A 207 2.62 23.58 9.66
CA ALA A 207 3.91 22.92 9.67
C ALA A 207 5.05 23.72 9.01
N GLY A 208 4.74 24.84 8.31
CA GLY A 208 5.77 25.64 7.64
C GLY A 208 5.20 26.82 6.88
N ASN A 209 6.08 27.68 6.35
CA ASN A 209 5.69 28.84 5.54
C ASN A 209 5.47 28.46 4.06
N TRP A 210 4.24 28.11 3.72
CA TRP A 210 3.83 27.67 2.37
C TRP A 210 3.49 28.83 1.41
N GLN A 211 3.88 30.09 1.72
CA GLN A 211 3.54 31.27 0.92
C GLN A 211 4.01 31.19 -0.54
N ASN A 212 5.11 30.48 -0.80
CA ASN A 212 5.68 30.32 -2.14
C ASN A 212 5.34 28.96 -2.78
N THR A 213 4.53 28.13 -2.15
CA THR A 213 4.13 26.82 -2.67
C THR A 213 2.83 26.91 -3.45
N ARG A 214 2.84 26.47 -4.70
CA ARG A 214 1.63 26.39 -5.53
C ARG A 214 0.77 25.21 -5.06
N ILE A 215 -0.44 25.49 -4.60
CA ILE A 215 -1.39 24.46 -4.16
C ILE A 215 -2.31 24.05 -5.32
N ILE A 216 -2.37 22.78 -5.64
CA ILE A 216 -3.16 22.20 -6.72
C ILE A 216 -4.10 21.15 -6.12
N GLY A 217 -5.40 21.39 -6.21
CA GLY A 217 -6.42 20.43 -5.78
C GLY A 217 -6.90 19.58 -6.96
N LEU A 218 -6.96 18.26 -6.79
CA LEU A 218 -7.44 17.30 -7.79
C LEU A 218 -8.55 16.42 -7.21
N ASP A 219 -9.49 15.99 -8.05
CA ASP A 219 -10.51 15.03 -7.67
C ASP A 219 -10.06 13.62 -8.05
N VAL A 220 -9.90 12.75 -7.07
CA VAL A 220 -9.52 11.33 -7.23
C VAL A 220 -10.78 10.47 -7.15
N LYS A 221 -10.89 9.47 -8.04
CA LYS A 221 -12.00 8.50 -8.11
C LYS A 221 -11.47 7.07 -8.10
#